data_cc02f46336cdd57d5e092db56f69942e
#
_entry.id   cc02f46336cdd57d5e092db56f69942e
#
_cell.length_a   1.000
_cell.length_b   1.000
_cell.length_c   1.000
_cell.angle_alpha   90.00
_cell.angle_beta   90.00
_cell.angle_gamma   90.00
#
_symmetry.space_group_name_H-M   'P 1'
#
loop_
_entity.id
_entity.type
_entity.pdbx_description
1 polymer ?
#
loop_
_entity_poly.entity_id
_entity_poly.type
_entity_poly.pdbx_seq_one_letter_code
_entity_poly.pdbx_strand_id
1 'polypeptide(L)'
;MMGITDIETDGTVVGMDVSKLELVGFADREQEQFSCPNSSGAIRRLGKRLAKLEPKLVVFEASGGYEGLAVSIFTEIGLPTAVVYPKRVRQFAAGLGVMAKTDAIDARMIAYYARVAKIQPIPPHSGEL
;
A
#
# COMPACT_ATOMS: atom_id res chain seq x y z
N MET A 1 -26.59 -4.49 -10.40
CA MET A 1 -25.73 -5.29 -9.56
C MET A 1 -24.38 -4.65 -9.35
N MET A 2 -23.99 -4.54 -8.11
CA MET A 2 -22.68 -4.00 -7.73
C MET A 2 -21.60 -5.05 -7.89
N GLY A 3 -20.94 -5.33 -6.91
CA GLY A 3 -20.09 -6.50 -6.82
C GLY A 3 -19.00 -6.58 -7.86
N ILE A 4 -19.07 -7.60 -8.69
CA ILE A 4 -17.98 -7.94 -9.61
C ILE A 4 -17.60 -6.78 -10.54
N THR A 5 -18.59 -6.13 -11.12
CA THR A 5 -18.32 -5.02 -12.03
C THR A 5 -17.60 -3.88 -11.35
N ASP A 6 -18.04 -3.52 -10.13
CA ASP A 6 -17.39 -2.46 -9.38
C ASP A 6 -15.98 -2.82 -8.98
N ILE A 7 -15.77 -4.09 -8.59
CA ILE A 7 -14.43 -4.55 -8.22
C ILE A 7 -13.50 -4.47 -9.43
N GLU A 8 -13.97 -4.89 -10.58
CA GLU A 8 -13.16 -4.89 -11.80
C GLU A 8 -12.77 -3.49 -12.23
N THR A 9 -13.68 -2.53 -12.09
CA THR A 9 -13.41 -1.15 -12.51
C THR A 9 -12.73 -0.33 -11.44
N ASP A 10 -12.64 -0.87 -10.22
CA ASP A 10 -12.12 -0.12 -9.08
C ASP A 10 -10.60 -0.01 -9.05
N GLY A 11 -9.92 -0.85 -9.78
CA GLY A 11 -8.46 -0.80 -9.85
C GLY A 11 -7.77 -1.57 -8.73
N THR A 12 -6.46 -1.65 -8.84
CA THR A 12 -5.62 -2.39 -7.91
C THR A 12 -5.25 -1.55 -6.71
N VAL A 13 -5.31 -2.15 -5.53
CA VAL A 13 -4.72 -1.58 -4.32
C VAL A 13 -3.48 -2.40 -4.01
N VAL A 14 -2.36 -1.71 -3.80
CA VAL A 14 -1.10 -2.33 -3.44
C VAL A 14 -0.81 -2.00 -1.98
N GLY A 15 -0.67 -3.02 -1.15
CA GLY A 15 -0.25 -2.85 0.24
C GLY A 15 1.25 -3.02 0.35
N MET A 16 1.90 -2.18 1.15
CA MET A 16 3.35 -2.18 1.31
C MET A 16 3.71 -2.28 2.78
N ASP A 17 4.43 -3.33 3.11
CA ASP A 17 5.01 -3.53 4.44
C ASP A 17 6.49 -3.21 4.32
N VAL A 18 6.96 -2.21 5.09
CA VAL A 18 8.31 -1.68 4.94
C VAL A 18 9.11 -1.89 6.20
N SER A 19 10.32 -2.40 6.05
CA SER A 19 11.27 -2.48 7.14
C SER A 19 12.54 -1.70 6.74
N LYS A 20 13.50 -1.69 7.63
CA LYS A 20 14.76 -0.99 7.38
C LYS A 20 15.43 -1.45 6.09
N LEU A 21 15.39 -2.76 5.82
CA LEU A 21 16.14 -3.34 4.71
C LEU A 21 15.31 -3.68 3.48
N GLU A 22 14.00 -3.74 3.63
CA GLU A 22 13.19 -4.38 2.59
C GLU A 22 11.78 -3.83 2.53
N LEU A 23 11.23 -3.79 1.33
CA LEU A 23 9.81 -3.56 1.10
C LEU A 23 9.20 -4.87 0.63
N VAL A 24 8.05 -5.23 1.21
CA VAL A 24 7.24 -6.34 0.73
C VAL A 24 5.89 -5.80 0.33
N GLY A 25 5.46 -6.08 -0.88
CA GLY A 25 4.20 -5.56 -1.40
C GLY A 25 3.25 -6.65 -1.84
N PHE A 26 1.98 -6.30 -1.92
CA PHE A 26 0.96 -7.19 -2.41
C PHE A 26 -0.06 -6.41 -3.25
N ALA A 27 -0.24 -6.83 -4.49
CA ALA A 27 -1.21 -6.25 -5.41
C ALA A 27 -2.48 -7.10 -5.34
N ASP A 28 -3.57 -6.53 -4.85
CA ASP A 28 -4.72 -7.33 -4.46
C ASP A 28 -5.51 -7.93 -5.63
N ARG A 29 -5.67 -7.20 -6.72
CA ARG A 29 -6.40 -7.75 -7.86
C ARG A 29 -5.60 -8.83 -8.58
N GLU A 30 -4.30 -8.62 -8.70
CA GLU A 30 -3.41 -9.56 -9.35
C GLU A 30 -3.05 -10.73 -8.45
N GLN A 31 -3.30 -10.61 -7.14
CA GLN A 31 -2.93 -11.62 -6.15
C GLN A 31 -1.45 -11.93 -6.21
N GLU A 32 -0.64 -10.89 -6.36
CA GLU A 32 0.79 -11.03 -6.54
C GLU A 32 1.54 -10.37 -5.39
N GLN A 33 2.47 -11.12 -4.80
CA GLN A 33 3.38 -10.59 -3.79
C GLN A 33 4.74 -10.33 -4.43
N PHE A 34 5.40 -9.28 -3.99
CA PHE A 34 6.71 -8.92 -4.51
C PHE A 34 7.52 -8.23 -3.40
N SER A 35 8.80 -8.10 -3.63
CA SER A 35 9.65 -7.41 -2.65
C SER A 35 10.84 -6.77 -3.34
N CYS A 36 11.44 -5.83 -2.66
CA CYS A 36 12.68 -5.22 -3.12
C CYS A 36 13.46 -4.65 -1.94
N PRO A 37 14.77 -4.43 -2.10
CA PRO A 37 15.54 -3.75 -1.06
C PRO A 37 15.02 -2.34 -0.84
N ASN A 38 15.17 -1.86 0.41
CA ASN A 38 14.78 -0.50 0.76
C ASN A 38 15.92 0.44 0.36
N SER A 39 16.06 0.66 -0.93
CA SER A 39 17.08 1.55 -1.49
C SER A 39 16.46 2.32 -2.64
N SER A 40 16.97 3.52 -2.91
CA SER A 40 16.35 4.41 -3.89
C SER A 40 16.29 3.78 -5.28
N GLY A 41 17.33 3.12 -5.72
CA GLY A 41 17.34 2.48 -7.04
C GLY A 41 16.32 1.36 -7.16
N ALA A 42 16.27 0.47 -6.17
CA ALA A 42 15.33 -0.64 -6.19
C ALA A 42 13.89 -0.16 -6.10
N ILE A 43 13.64 0.83 -5.24
CA ILE A 43 12.30 1.39 -5.07
C ILE A 43 11.84 2.06 -6.37
N ARG A 44 12.72 2.79 -7.04
CA ARG A 44 12.37 3.46 -8.28
C ARG A 44 12.02 2.44 -9.37
N ARG A 45 12.79 1.36 -9.47
CA ARG A 45 12.48 0.29 -10.43
C ARG A 45 11.13 -0.36 -10.11
N LEU A 46 10.88 -0.63 -8.84
CA LEU A 46 9.60 -1.19 -8.43
C LEU A 46 8.47 -0.23 -8.75
N GLY A 47 8.64 1.05 -8.46
CA GLY A 47 7.62 2.05 -8.73
C GLY A 47 7.25 2.11 -10.20
N LYS A 48 8.25 2.05 -11.09
CA LYS A 48 8.00 2.05 -12.52
C LYS A 48 7.25 0.81 -12.97
N ARG A 49 7.55 -0.34 -12.34
CA ARG A 49 6.84 -1.58 -12.64
C ARG A 49 5.39 -1.50 -12.16
N LEU A 50 5.18 -0.98 -10.96
CA LEU A 50 3.82 -0.83 -10.42
C LEU A 50 2.99 0.17 -11.22
N ALA A 51 3.63 1.20 -11.77
CA ALA A 51 2.91 2.19 -12.57
C ALA A 51 2.21 1.56 -13.77
N LYS A 52 2.75 0.46 -14.28
CA LYS A 52 2.13 -0.25 -15.40
C LYS A 52 0.80 -0.91 -15.02
N LEU A 53 0.59 -1.16 -13.74
CA LEU A 53 -0.68 -1.70 -13.25
C LEU A 53 -1.73 -0.61 -13.10
N GLU A 54 -1.33 0.65 -13.19
CA GLU A 54 -2.19 1.79 -12.97
C GLU A 54 -2.99 1.64 -11.68
N PRO A 55 -2.31 1.45 -10.53
CA PRO A 55 -3.00 1.17 -9.28
C PRO A 55 -3.83 2.36 -8.85
N LYS A 56 -4.98 2.07 -8.23
CA LYS A 56 -5.80 3.13 -7.67
C LYS A 56 -5.17 3.66 -6.38
N LEU A 57 -4.35 2.85 -5.71
CA LEU A 57 -3.72 3.24 -4.45
C LEU A 57 -2.54 2.33 -4.14
N VAL A 58 -1.45 2.93 -3.67
CA VAL A 58 -0.34 2.21 -3.07
C VAL A 58 -0.29 2.66 -1.61
N VAL A 59 -0.55 1.75 -0.68
CA VAL A 59 -0.71 2.10 0.72
C VAL A 59 0.41 1.49 1.55
N PHE A 60 1.03 2.33 2.37
CA PHE A 60 2.16 1.95 3.22
C PHE A 60 1.70 1.95 4.68
N GLU A 61 2.19 0.98 5.46
CA GLU A 61 2.02 1.04 6.89
C GLU A 61 3.18 1.86 7.47
N ALA A 62 2.86 2.79 8.37
CA ALA A 62 3.88 3.59 9.04
C ALA A 62 4.78 2.67 9.87
N SER A 63 6.08 2.78 9.69
CA SER A 63 7.07 1.87 10.28
C SER A 63 8.24 2.64 10.91
N GLY A 64 7.93 3.74 11.62
CA GLY A 64 8.95 4.51 12.29
C GLY A 64 9.82 5.32 11.35
N GLY A 65 9.35 5.58 10.14
CA GLY A 65 10.06 6.40 9.17
C GLY A 65 10.69 5.64 8.03
N TYR A 66 10.79 4.31 8.13
CA TYR A 66 11.42 3.53 7.05
C TYR A 66 10.62 3.57 5.75
N GLU A 67 9.34 3.90 5.81
CA GLU A 67 8.50 4.01 4.62
C GLU A 67 8.74 5.33 3.86
N GLY A 68 9.39 6.31 4.49
CA GLY A 68 9.51 7.66 3.92
C GLY A 68 10.16 7.70 2.56
N LEU A 69 11.23 6.93 2.36
CA LEU A 69 11.93 6.91 1.08
C LEU A 69 11.01 6.42 -0.04
N ALA A 70 10.31 5.32 0.20
CA ALA A 70 9.42 4.75 -0.80
C ALA A 70 8.23 5.66 -1.10
N VAL A 71 7.63 6.24 -0.06
CA VAL A 71 6.53 7.19 -0.25
C VAL A 71 6.98 8.36 -1.12
N SER A 72 8.15 8.90 -0.83
CA SER A 72 8.71 10.03 -1.57
C SER A 72 8.92 9.68 -3.04
N ILE A 73 9.58 8.55 -3.31
CA ILE A 73 9.90 8.14 -4.68
C ILE A 73 8.62 7.80 -5.45
N PHE A 74 7.70 7.08 -4.83
CA PHE A 74 6.45 6.72 -5.52
C PHE A 74 5.60 7.94 -5.82
N THR A 75 5.58 8.91 -4.91
CA THR A 75 4.87 10.18 -5.13
C THR A 75 5.50 10.93 -6.29
N GLU A 76 6.82 10.96 -6.34
CA GLU A 76 7.56 11.62 -7.43
C GLU A 76 7.24 10.99 -8.78
N ILE A 77 7.11 9.67 -8.82
CA ILE A 77 6.77 8.93 -10.05
C ILE A 77 5.32 9.22 -10.48
N GLY A 78 4.48 9.65 -9.55
CA GLY A 78 3.08 9.92 -9.85
C GLY A 78 2.13 8.84 -9.39
N LEU A 79 2.59 7.91 -8.57
CA LEU A 79 1.71 6.87 -8.02
C LEU A 79 0.84 7.45 -6.90
N PRO A 80 -0.43 7.05 -6.83
CA PRO A 80 -1.29 7.49 -5.73
C PRO A 80 -0.91 6.76 -4.45
N THR A 81 -0.46 7.49 -3.44
CA THR A 81 0.06 6.91 -2.20
C THR A 81 -0.75 7.34 -0.99
N ALA A 82 -0.75 6.49 0.03
CA ALA A 82 -1.30 6.80 1.34
C ALA A 82 -0.50 6.07 2.39
N VAL A 83 -0.54 6.57 3.62
CA VAL A 83 0.11 5.95 4.76
C VAL A 83 -0.96 5.66 5.81
N VAL A 84 -0.98 4.44 6.33
CA VAL A 84 -1.91 4.03 7.37
C VAL A 84 -1.13 3.62 8.61
N TYR A 85 -1.79 3.59 9.75
CA TYR A 85 -1.12 3.32 11.02
C TYR A 85 -1.42 1.91 11.51
N PRO A 86 -0.40 1.22 12.04
CA PRO A 86 -0.55 -0.18 12.48
C PRO A 86 -1.74 -0.40 13.41
N LYS A 87 -1.97 0.53 14.33
CA LYS A 87 -3.07 0.39 15.28
C LYS A 87 -4.41 0.27 14.57
N ARG A 88 -4.63 1.08 13.54
CA ARG A 88 -5.89 1.06 12.79
C ARG A 88 -6.07 -0.25 12.03
N VAL A 89 -4.99 -0.70 11.40
CA VAL A 89 -5.03 -1.96 10.64
C VAL A 89 -5.31 -3.12 11.59
N ARG A 90 -4.67 -3.14 12.77
CA ARG A 90 -4.89 -4.20 13.74
C ARG A 90 -6.31 -4.21 14.28
N GLN A 91 -6.85 -3.03 14.59
CA GLN A 91 -8.22 -2.94 15.09
C GLN A 91 -9.21 -3.46 14.07
N PHE A 92 -9.00 -3.08 12.82
CA PHE A 92 -9.85 -3.53 11.72
C PHE A 92 -9.79 -5.05 11.56
N ALA A 93 -8.59 -5.61 11.50
CA ALA A 93 -8.39 -7.04 11.29
C ALA A 93 -8.92 -7.85 12.46
N ALA A 94 -8.70 -7.38 13.68
CA ALA A 94 -9.20 -8.05 14.89
C ALA A 94 -10.73 -8.02 14.92
N GLY A 95 -11.32 -6.90 14.54
CA GLY A 95 -12.78 -6.77 14.50
C GLY A 95 -13.43 -7.73 13.51
N LEU A 96 -12.72 -8.08 12.44
CA LEU A 96 -13.21 -9.05 11.46
C LEU A 96 -12.84 -10.49 11.82
N GLY A 97 -12.03 -10.69 12.84
CA GLY A 97 -11.58 -12.02 13.22
C GLY A 97 -10.61 -12.65 12.23
N VAL A 98 -9.97 -11.85 11.39
CA VAL A 98 -9.06 -12.38 10.37
C VAL A 98 -7.61 -12.38 10.79
N MET A 99 -7.32 -11.88 11.99
CA MET A 99 -5.94 -11.83 12.48
C MET A 99 -5.97 -11.89 14.00
N ALA A 100 -5.08 -12.66 14.57
CA ALA A 100 -4.92 -12.71 16.01
C ALA A 100 -4.14 -11.47 16.48
N LYS A 101 -4.30 -11.16 17.78
CA LYS A 101 -3.71 -9.98 18.38
C LYS A 101 -2.18 -9.94 18.24
N THR A 102 -1.56 -11.13 18.19
CA THR A 102 -0.10 -11.25 18.11
C THR A 102 0.42 -11.45 16.69
N ASP A 103 -0.47 -11.54 15.71
CA ASP A 103 -0.04 -11.72 14.33
C ASP A 103 0.60 -10.45 13.81
N ALA A 104 1.61 -10.60 12.97
CA ALA A 104 2.22 -9.48 12.30
C ALA A 104 1.30 -8.97 11.18
N ILE A 105 1.28 -7.67 10.99
CA ILE A 105 0.55 -7.08 9.86
C ILE A 105 1.41 -7.29 8.62
N ASP A 106 0.83 -7.83 7.57
CA ASP A 106 1.54 -8.04 6.32
C ASP A 106 0.94 -7.18 5.19
N ALA A 107 1.59 -7.23 4.04
CA ALA A 107 1.20 -6.41 2.89
C ALA A 107 -0.23 -6.73 2.41
N ARG A 108 -0.63 -8.00 2.47
CA ARG A 108 -1.98 -8.41 2.08
C ARG A 108 -3.03 -7.77 2.99
N MET A 109 -2.78 -7.77 4.28
CA MET A 109 -3.71 -7.17 5.25
C MET A 109 -3.79 -5.66 5.06
N ILE A 110 -2.66 -5.03 4.78
CA ILE A 110 -2.62 -3.59 4.53
C ILE A 110 -3.49 -3.24 3.32
N ALA A 111 -3.35 -3.99 2.23
CA ALA A 111 -4.15 -3.77 1.03
C ALA A 111 -5.65 -3.97 1.31
N TYR A 112 -5.98 -5.02 2.03
CA TYR A 112 -7.36 -5.33 2.37
C TYR A 112 -7.99 -4.23 3.21
N TYR A 113 -7.27 -3.80 4.25
CA TYR A 113 -7.74 -2.69 5.08
C TYR A 113 -8.00 -1.44 4.25
N ALA A 114 -7.05 -1.07 3.41
CA ALA A 114 -7.16 0.16 2.63
C ALA A 114 -8.35 0.11 1.66
N ARG A 115 -8.61 -1.05 1.08
CA ARG A 115 -9.73 -1.20 0.16
C ARG A 115 -11.07 -1.10 0.89
N VAL A 116 -11.23 -1.82 1.99
CA VAL A 116 -12.49 -1.87 2.71
C VAL A 116 -12.77 -0.54 3.42
N ALA A 117 -11.75 0.07 4.01
CA ALA A 117 -11.88 1.35 4.69
C ALA A 117 -11.93 2.54 3.73
N LYS A 118 -11.77 2.28 2.42
CA LYS A 118 -11.81 3.30 1.38
C LYS A 118 -10.81 4.42 1.63
N ILE A 119 -9.59 4.03 1.96
CA ILE A 119 -8.52 4.99 2.19
C ILE A 119 -8.26 5.74 0.88
N GLN A 120 -8.12 7.05 0.97
CA GLN A 120 -7.90 7.90 -0.19
C GLN A 120 -6.43 8.23 -0.34
N PRO A 121 -5.95 8.42 -1.58
CA PRO A 121 -4.56 8.83 -1.77
C PRO A 121 -4.33 10.22 -1.20
N ILE A 122 -3.10 10.46 -0.75
CA ILE A 122 -2.69 11.79 -0.31
C ILE A 122 -2.75 12.71 -1.53
N PRO A 123 -3.39 13.88 -1.42
CA PRO A 123 -3.44 14.81 -2.56
C PRO A 123 -2.03 15.19 -3.00
N PRO A 124 -1.81 15.41 -4.29
CA PRO A 124 -0.50 15.87 -4.77
C PRO A 124 -0.11 17.14 -4.07
N HIS A 125 1.15 17.22 -3.65
CA HIS A 125 1.67 18.44 -3.06
C HIS A 125 1.78 19.49 -4.15
N SER A 126 1.13 20.60 -3.94
CA SER A 126 1.02 21.61 -4.98
C SER A 126 2.23 22.52 -5.08
N GLY A 127 3.10 22.48 -4.11
CA GLY A 127 4.31 23.29 -4.15
C GLY A 127 4.17 24.74 -3.71
N GLU A 128 2.96 25.23 -3.57
CA GLU A 128 2.78 26.60 -3.11
C GLU A 128 2.81 26.72 -1.60
N LEU A 129 2.94 25.64 -0.94
CA LEU A 129 2.99 25.66 0.54
C LEU A 129 4.35 26.10 1.05
#